data_d7ec2b227f3e804115cfbfb490a8bc35
#
_entry.id   d7ec2b227f3e804115cfbfb490a8bc35
#
_cell.length_a   1.000
_cell.length_b   1.000
_cell.length_c   1.000
_cell.angle_alpha   90.00
_cell.angle_beta   90.00
_cell.angle_gamma   90.00
#
_symmetry.space_group_name_H-M   'P 1'
#
loop_
_entity.id
_entity.type
_entity.pdbx_description
1 polymer ?
#
loop_
_entity_poly.entity_id
_entity_poly.type
_entity_poly.pdbx_seq_one_letter_code
_entity_poly.pdbx_strand_id
1 'polypeptide(L)'
;MPLPICRRDFLSAAAALAVAGVAWPVAKAADKKPLFEISLAEWSLHRTINGGKLDNLDFAKTAKQDYGINAIEFVNQFFKDKAKNTEYLTELKKRADGEGVKMLLIMCDGEGALGDADEAKRQTAVENHFKWVEAAKFLGCHSIRVNAQSSGSYDEQVDRAADGLRKLTEFGAKHDISVIVENHGGLSSNGEWLAKVMKKVGLPRCGTLPDFGNFRVSKDEMYDRYKGVTELMPFAKAVSAKSHDFNDAGDETNTDYSKMMKIVLAAGYHGYVGIEYEGGKLSEPEGIRATKKLLERVHAELSKG
;
A
#
# COMPACT_ATOMS: atom_id res chain seq x y z
N MET A 1 61.83 82.88 -2.55
CA MET A 1 60.61 83.72 -2.51
C MET A 1 59.42 82.84 -2.26
N PRO A 2 58.73 83.03 -1.21
CA PRO A 2 57.62 82.21 -0.81
C PRO A 2 56.30 82.79 -1.35
N LEU A 3 55.30 81.97 -1.62
CA LEU A 3 53.90 82.39 -1.72
C LEU A 3 52.96 81.16 -1.44
N PRO A 4 51.74 81.46 -1.09
CA PRO A 4 51.28 81.21 0.28
C PRO A 4 50.25 80.10 0.32
N ILE A 5 50.02 79.71 1.54
CA ILE A 5 48.99 78.74 1.99
C ILE A 5 47.64 79.36 1.76
N CYS A 6 46.71 78.60 1.11
CA CYS A 6 45.27 78.88 1.17
C CYS A 6 44.57 77.71 1.90
N ARG A 7 43.88 78.09 2.97
CA ARG A 7 43.04 77.26 3.80
C ARG A 7 41.71 76.97 3.10
N ARG A 8 41.11 75.90 3.49
CA ARG A 8 39.72 75.36 3.29
C ARG A 8 39.72 74.29 2.26
N ASP A 9 39.54 73.04 2.70
CA ASP A 9 38.19 72.49 2.95
C ASP A 9 38.31 71.17 3.72
N PHE A 10 37.78 71.19 4.92
CA PHE A 10 37.42 69.98 5.68
C PHE A 10 36.17 69.44 5.03
N LEU A 11 36.25 68.31 4.36
CA LEU A 11 35.10 67.52 4.02
C LEU A 11 35.28 66.10 4.56
N SER A 12 34.41 65.81 5.48
CA SER A 12 34.15 64.58 6.18
C SER A 12 34.07 63.36 5.24
N ALA A 13 34.99 62.42 5.36
CA ALA A 13 34.86 61.08 4.85
C ALA A 13 34.13 60.24 5.91
N ALA A 14 32.83 60.09 5.76
CA ALA A 14 32.06 59.10 6.52
C ALA A 14 32.40 57.71 5.97
N ALA A 15 33.16 56.92 6.73
CA ALA A 15 33.38 55.52 6.43
C ALA A 15 32.09 54.73 6.67
N ALA A 16 31.44 54.35 5.60
CA ALA A 16 30.35 53.39 5.65
C ALA A 16 30.93 52.00 5.88
N LEU A 17 30.83 51.51 7.11
CA LEU A 17 31.04 50.09 7.42
C LEU A 17 29.91 49.28 6.82
N ALA A 18 30.14 48.68 5.66
CA ALA A 18 29.28 47.65 5.12
C ALA A 18 29.43 46.39 6.00
N VAL A 19 28.45 46.16 6.87
CA VAL A 19 28.31 44.90 7.57
C VAL A 19 27.87 43.87 6.53
N ALA A 20 28.81 43.10 5.99
CA ALA A 20 28.52 41.94 5.19
C ALA A 20 27.85 40.90 6.12
N GLY A 21 26.53 40.87 6.06
CA GLY A 21 25.75 39.83 6.72
C GLY A 21 26.11 38.47 6.10
N VAL A 22 26.91 37.70 6.79
CA VAL A 22 27.15 36.30 6.47
C VAL A 22 25.83 35.58 6.75
N ALA A 23 24.99 35.41 5.70
CA ALA A 23 23.83 34.51 5.77
C ALA A 23 24.38 33.09 5.91
N TRP A 24 24.33 32.57 7.10
CA TRP A 24 24.59 31.16 7.33
C TRP A 24 23.46 30.38 6.61
N PRO A 25 23.82 29.38 5.77
CA PRO A 25 22.80 28.54 5.18
C PRO A 25 22.09 27.83 6.34
N VAL A 26 20.82 28.16 6.53
CA VAL A 26 19.93 27.34 7.37
C VAL A 26 19.93 25.98 6.72
N ALA A 27 20.64 25.03 7.32
CA ALA A 27 20.59 23.64 6.89
C ALA A 27 19.11 23.24 6.92
N LYS A 28 18.52 23.01 5.74
CA LYS A 28 17.21 22.38 5.64
C LYS A 28 17.32 21.09 6.43
N ALA A 29 16.55 20.98 7.52
CA ALA A 29 16.44 19.73 8.25
C ALA A 29 16.16 18.64 7.19
N ALA A 30 17.03 17.64 7.13
CA ALA A 30 16.79 16.52 6.23
C ALA A 30 15.40 15.97 6.59
N ASP A 31 14.48 16.01 5.63
CA ASP A 31 13.13 15.48 5.83
C ASP A 31 13.28 14.03 6.30
N LYS A 32 13.06 13.80 7.59
CA LYS A 32 13.01 12.42 8.10
C LYS A 32 11.93 11.71 7.32
N LYS A 33 12.30 10.61 6.65
CA LYS A 33 11.29 9.77 5.98
C LYS A 33 10.18 9.47 6.98
N PRO A 34 8.91 9.56 6.55
CA PRO A 34 7.79 9.22 7.42
C PRO A 34 7.93 7.76 7.89
N LEU A 35 7.39 7.42 9.05
CA LEU A 35 7.41 6.06 9.57
C LEU A 35 6.75 5.09 8.60
N PHE A 36 5.69 5.53 7.94
CA PHE A 36 5.00 4.87 6.83
C PHE A 36 4.23 5.91 6.03
N GLU A 37 3.79 5.54 4.84
CA GLU A 37 2.91 6.35 3.99
C GLU A 37 1.52 5.70 3.94
N ILE A 38 0.49 6.48 3.57
CA ILE A 38 -0.89 5.97 3.47
C ILE A 38 -1.27 5.84 2.01
N SER A 39 -1.82 4.68 1.63
CA SER A 39 -2.49 4.43 0.37
C SER A 39 -3.98 4.17 0.56
N LEU A 40 -4.74 4.18 -0.53
CA LEU A 40 -6.16 3.83 -0.55
C LEU A 40 -6.39 2.61 -1.43
N ALA A 41 -6.94 1.55 -0.85
CA ALA A 41 -7.43 0.40 -1.60
C ALA A 41 -8.79 0.75 -2.22
N GLU A 42 -8.93 0.46 -3.50
CA GLU A 42 -10.14 0.75 -4.29
C GLU A 42 -11.37 0.02 -3.73
N TRP A 43 -11.15 -1.12 -3.07
CA TRP A 43 -12.23 -1.85 -2.40
C TRP A 43 -12.95 -1.02 -1.34
N SER A 44 -12.30 -0.02 -0.75
CA SER A 44 -12.94 0.92 0.17
C SER A 44 -14.12 1.70 -0.44
N LEU A 45 -14.21 1.75 -1.77
CA LEU A 45 -15.27 2.42 -2.53
C LEU A 45 -16.11 1.42 -3.36
N HIS A 46 -16.08 0.12 -2.99
CA HIS A 46 -16.73 -0.94 -3.78
C HIS A 46 -18.24 -0.74 -3.96
N ARG A 47 -18.95 -0.22 -2.96
CA ARG A 47 -20.39 0.07 -3.06
C ARG A 47 -20.66 1.26 -4.00
N THR A 48 -19.83 2.28 -3.92
CA THR A 48 -19.91 3.48 -4.77
C THR A 48 -19.63 3.15 -6.23
N ILE A 49 -18.60 2.33 -6.50
CA ILE A 49 -18.22 1.91 -7.85
C ILE A 49 -19.26 0.95 -8.43
N ASN A 50 -19.63 -0.11 -7.68
CA ASN A 50 -20.66 -1.06 -8.12
C ASN A 50 -22.04 -0.41 -8.31
N GLY A 51 -22.31 0.67 -7.57
CA GLY A 51 -23.52 1.49 -7.72
C GLY A 51 -23.46 2.46 -8.89
N GLY A 52 -22.40 2.47 -9.69
CA GLY A 52 -22.22 3.34 -10.86
C GLY A 52 -22.06 4.82 -10.52
N LYS A 53 -21.72 5.16 -9.28
CA LYS A 53 -21.53 6.55 -8.81
C LYS A 53 -20.10 7.02 -8.94
N LEU A 54 -19.15 6.12 -9.16
CA LEU A 54 -17.74 6.40 -9.41
C LEU A 54 -17.26 5.47 -10.52
N ASP A 55 -16.63 6.04 -11.55
CA ASP A 55 -15.92 5.28 -12.56
C ASP A 55 -14.50 4.93 -12.06
N ASN A 56 -14.05 3.71 -12.33
CA ASN A 56 -12.69 3.27 -11.99
C ASN A 56 -11.60 4.22 -12.53
N LEU A 57 -11.82 4.83 -13.70
CA LEU A 57 -10.90 5.80 -14.27
C LEU A 57 -10.74 7.07 -13.43
N ASP A 58 -11.71 7.40 -12.58
CA ASP A 58 -11.69 8.58 -11.71
C ASP A 58 -11.23 8.24 -10.27
N PHE A 59 -10.89 6.99 -9.97
CA PHE A 59 -10.48 6.57 -8.64
C PHE A 59 -9.23 7.32 -8.12
N ALA A 60 -8.20 7.49 -8.96
CA ALA A 60 -7.00 8.24 -8.58
C ALA A 60 -7.31 9.70 -8.22
N LYS A 61 -8.17 10.35 -9.01
CA LYS A 61 -8.64 11.71 -8.74
C LYS A 61 -9.40 11.79 -7.41
N THR A 62 -10.31 10.85 -7.18
CA THR A 62 -11.08 10.75 -5.92
C THR A 62 -10.15 10.56 -4.72
N ALA A 63 -9.17 9.63 -4.80
CA ALA A 63 -8.18 9.43 -3.73
C ALA A 63 -7.43 10.72 -3.40
N LYS A 64 -7.01 11.47 -4.43
CA LYS A 64 -6.28 12.73 -4.27
C LYS A 64 -7.13 13.86 -3.75
N GLN A 65 -8.26 14.13 -4.41
CA GLN A 65 -9.03 15.36 -4.18
C GLN A 65 -9.94 15.24 -2.96
N ASP A 66 -10.56 14.08 -2.72
CA ASP A 66 -11.52 13.90 -1.62
C ASP A 66 -10.85 13.47 -0.31
N TYR A 67 -9.70 12.80 -0.39
CA TYR A 67 -9.03 12.24 0.79
C TYR A 67 -7.58 12.74 1.00
N GLY A 68 -6.98 13.42 0.02
CA GLY A 68 -5.58 13.88 0.10
C GLY A 68 -4.59 12.71 0.12
N ILE A 69 -4.93 11.58 -0.51
CA ILE A 69 -4.09 10.38 -0.58
C ILE A 69 -3.40 10.33 -1.94
N ASN A 70 -2.07 10.12 -1.94
CA ASN A 70 -1.23 10.17 -3.12
C ASN A 70 -0.78 8.81 -3.65
N ALA A 71 -1.36 7.73 -3.14
CA ALA A 71 -1.07 6.36 -3.58
C ALA A 71 -2.31 5.49 -3.52
N ILE A 72 -2.48 4.60 -4.48
CA ILE A 72 -3.68 3.78 -4.64
C ILE A 72 -3.35 2.33 -4.97
N GLU A 73 -4.30 1.47 -4.67
CA GLU A 73 -4.27 0.03 -4.90
C GLU A 73 -5.55 -0.37 -5.62
N PHE A 74 -5.42 -0.83 -6.87
CA PHE A 74 -6.55 -1.20 -7.70
C PHE A 74 -7.14 -2.56 -7.35
N VAL A 75 -8.41 -2.77 -7.75
CA VAL A 75 -9.09 -4.07 -7.69
C VAL A 75 -9.53 -4.47 -9.09
N ASN A 76 -9.08 -5.63 -9.55
CA ASN A 76 -9.31 -6.11 -10.91
C ASN A 76 -10.79 -6.23 -11.30
N GLN A 77 -11.67 -6.44 -10.32
CA GLN A 77 -13.12 -6.60 -10.56
C GLN A 77 -13.75 -5.36 -11.20
N PHE A 78 -13.22 -4.17 -10.94
CA PHE A 78 -13.77 -2.90 -11.45
C PHE A 78 -13.36 -2.60 -12.90
N PHE A 79 -12.40 -3.36 -13.45
CA PHE A 79 -11.97 -3.26 -14.86
C PHE A 79 -11.61 -4.64 -15.45
N LYS A 80 -12.39 -5.66 -15.09
CA LYS A 80 -12.14 -7.08 -15.31
C LYS A 80 -11.83 -7.45 -16.76
N ASP A 81 -12.53 -6.85 -17.71
CA ASP A 81 -12.40 -7.09 -19.16
C ASP A 81 -11.37 -6.16 -19.82
N LYS A 82 -10.67 -5.30 -19.06
CA LYS A 82 -9.76 -4.29 -19.54
C LYS A 82 -8.28 -4.62 -19.32
N ALA A 83 -7.94 -5.76 -18.70
CA ALA A 83 -6.54 -6.12 -18.38
C ALA A 83 -5.58 -6.05 -19.58
N LYS A 84 -6.09 -6.33 -20.80
CA LYS A 84 -5.33 -6.28 -22.07
C LYS A 84 -5.74 -5.10 -22.98
N ASN A 85 -6.61 -4.21 -22.51
CA ASN A 85 -7.03 -3.04 -23.28
C ASN A 85 -6.01 -1.91 -23.06
N THR A 86 -5.08 -1.75 -23.98
CA THR A 86 -4.01 -0.76 -23.90
C THR A 86 -4.53 0.68 -23.87
N GLU A 87 -5.62 0.98 -24.57
CA GLU A 87 -6.22 2.32 -24.58
C GLU A 87 -6.77 2.67 -23.19
N TYR A 88 -7.52 1.73 -22.59
CA TYR A 88 -8.05 1.90 -21.25
C TYR A 88 -6.94 2.06 -20.19
N LEU A 89 -5.94 1.17 -20.22
CA LEU A 89 -4.81 1.24 -19.29
C LEU A 89 -3.99 2.51 -19.46
N THR A 90 -3.87 3.01 -20.70
CA THR A 90 -3.20 4.30 -20.98
C THR A 90 -3.98 5.46 -20.37
N GLU A 91 -5.30 5.49 -20.53
CA GLU A 91 -6.13 6.54 -19.94
C GLU A 91 -6.12 6.48 -18.40
N LEU A 92 -6.22 5.27 -17.82
CA LEU A 92 -6.12 5.05 -16.38
C LEU A 92 -4.79 5.60 -15.82
N LYS A 93 -3.68 5.22 -16.47
CA LYS A 93 -2.34 5.69 -16.11
C LYS A 93 -2.21 7.21 -16.24
N LYS A 94 -2.66 7.78 -17.35
CA LYS A 94 -2.61 9.21 -17.62
C LYS A 94 -3.37 10.02 -16.56
N ARG A 95 -4.55 9.55 -16.11
CA ARG A 95 -5.32 10.22 -15.06
C ARG A 95 -4.60 10.15 -13.71
N ALA A 96 -4.08 8.99 -13.34
CA ALA A 96 -3.32 8.84 -12.09
C ALA A 96 -2.05 9.70 -12.08
N ASP A 97 -1.27 9.67 -13.17
CA ASP A 97 -0.07 10.50 -13.33
C ASP A 97 -0.41 12.01 -13.30
N GLY A 98 -1.53 12.41 -13.93
CA GLY A 98 -2.01 13.80 -13.96
C GLY A 98 -2.39 14.35 -12.58
N GLU A 99 -2.87 13.50 -11.68
CA GLU A 99 -3.16 13.84 -10.28
C GLU A 99 -1.90 13.69 -9.37
N GLY A 100 -0.79 13.19 -9.90
CA GLY A 100 0.41 12.88 -9.12
C GLY A 100 0.18 11.73 -8.14
N VAL A 101 -0.68 10.77 -8.48
CA VAL A 101 -1.05 9.62 -7.64
C VAL A 101 -0.30 8.37 -8.08
N LYS A 102 0.38 7.73 -7.14
CA LYS A 102 1.17 6.53 -7.37
C LYS A 102 0.27 5.29 -7.37
N MET A 103 0.41 4.45 -8.37
CA MET A 103 -0.28 3.16 -8.46
C MET A 103 0.64 2.07 -7.88
N LEU A 104 0.21 1.37 -6.82
CA LEU A 104 1.07 0.46 -6.07
C LEU A 104 0.92 -0.99 -6.50
N LEU A 105 -0.31 -1.46 -6.62
CA LEU A 105 -0.62 -2.85 -6.94
C LEU A 105 -2.02 -2.99 -7.55
N ILE A 106 -2.30 -4.19 -8.09
CA ILE A 106 -3.63 -4.63 -8.49
C ILE A 106 -4.01 -5.83 -7.61
N MET A 107 -5.11 -5.74 -6.90
CA MET A 107 -5.72 -6.88 -6.20
C MET A 107 -6.47 -7.73 -7.22
N CYS A 108 -6.13 -9.02 -7.30
CA CYS A 108 -6.68 -9.95 -8.29
C CYS A 108 -7.57 -10.99 -7.62
N ASP A 109 -8.86 -10.92 -7.91
CA ASP A 109 -9.87 -11.87 -7.48
C ASP A 109 -10.57 -12.51 -8.68
N GLY A 110 -11.12 -13.73 -8.48
CA GLY A 110 -11.92 -14.40 -9.48
C GLY A 110 -11.15 -15.04 -10.65
N GLU A 111 -9.83 -15.18 -10.54
CA GLU A 111 -8.97 -15.75 -11.59
C GLU A 111 -8.70 -17.27 -11.39
N GLY A 112 -9.35 -17.90 -10.42
CA GLY A 112 -9.18 -19.31 -10.06
C GLY A 112 -8.28 -19.50 -8.83
N ALA A 113 -8.29 -20.73 -8.30
CA ALA A 113 -7.53 -21.05 -7.09
C ALA A 113 -6.10 -21.43 -7.42
N LEU A 114 -5.13 -20.64 -6.96
CA LEU A 114 -3.69 -20.89 -7.16
C LEU A 114 -3.19 -22.14 -6.43
N GLY A 115 -3.99 -22.68 -5.49
CA GLY A 115 -3.75 -23.94 -4.82
C GLY A 115 -4.78 -25.02 -5.16
N ASP A 116 -5.44 -24.99 -6.33
CA ASP A 116 -6.43 -26.00 -6.70
C ASP A 116 -5.84 -27.42 -6.61
N ALA A 117 -6.64 -28.37 -6.13
CA ALA A 117 -6.24 -29.75 -6.03
C ALA A 117 -5.97 -30.40 -7.40
N ASP A 118 -6.74 -29.99 -8.41
CA ASP A 118 -6.55 -30.37 -9.81
C ASP A 118 -5.40 -29.54 -10.41
N GLU A 119 -4.36 -30.23 -10.89
CA GLU A 119 -3.17 -29.57 -11.44
C GLU A 119 -3.51 -28.74 -12.70
N ALA A 120 -4.40 -29.20 -13.57
CA ALA A 120 -4.77 -28.47 -14.77
C ALA A 120 -5.54 -27.17 -14.42
N LYS A 121 -6.44 -27.23 -13.43
CA LYS A 121 -7.15 -26.04 -12.95
C LYS A 121 -6.19 -25.08 -12.25
N ARG A 122 -5.23 -25.59 -11.45
CA ARG A 122 -4.21 -24.78 -10.82
C ARG A 122 -3.34 -24.08 -11.85
N GLN A 123 -2.94 -24.79 -12.92
CA GLN A 123 -2.19 -24.19 -14.04
C GLN A 123 -3.01 -23.12 -14.77
N THR A 124 -4.29 -23.38 -15.04
CA THR A 124 -5.19 -22.39 -15.64
C THR A 124 -5.34 -21.15 -14.75
N ALA A 125 -5.43 -21.31 -13.43
CA ALA A 125 -5.47 -20.18 -12.50
C ALA A 125 -4.18 -19.35 -12.58
N VAL A 126 -3.00 -19.98 -12.64
CA VAL A 126 -1.72 -19.28 -12.84
C VAL A 126 -1.75 -18.47 -14.12
N GLU A 127 -2.17 -19.05 -15.24
CA GLU A 127 -2.20 -18.38 -16.55
C GLU A 127 -3.21 -17.24 -16.61
N ASN A 128 -4.34 -17.36 -15.93
CA ASN A 128 -5.35 -16.30 -15.82
C ASN A 128 -4.80 -15.03 -15.15
N HIS A 129 -3.82 -15.17 -14.24
CA HIS A 129 -3.19 -14.02 -13.57
C HIS A 129 -2.13 -13.32 -14.44
N PHE A 130 -1.62 -13.94 -15.52
CA PHE A 130 -0.57 -13.34 -16.35
C PHE A 130 -0.96 -11.97 -16.89
N LYS A 131 -2.18 -11.81 -17.38
CA LYS A 131 -2.70 -10.54 -17.88
C LYS A 131 -2.64 -9.42 -16.83
N TRP A 132 -2.79 -9.76 -15.54
CA TRP A 132 -2.72 -8.78 -14.44
C TRP A 132 -1.29 -8.42 -14.07
N VAL A 133 -0.34 -9.35 -14.19
CA VAL A 133 1.09 -9.06 -14.10
C VAL A 133 1.49 -8.06 -15.18
N GLU A 134 1.05 -8.29 -16.44
CA GLU A 134 1.34 -7.40 -17.57
C GLU A 134 0.69 -6.02 -17.38
N ALA A 135 -0.58 -5.98 -16.95
CA ALA A 135 -1.29 -4.73 -16.64
C ALA A 135 -0.62 -3.96 -15.49
N ALA A 136 -0.22 -4.64 -14.42
CA ALA A 136 0.50 -4.04 -13.29
C ALA A 136 1.84 -3.43 -13.74
N LYS A 137 2.59 -4.13 -14.58
CA LYS A 137 3.83 -3.60 -15.19
C LYS A 137 3.57 -2.35 -16.02
N PHE A 138 2.54 -2.36 -16.86
CA PHE A 138 2.15 -1.22 -17.70
C PHE A 138 1.79 0.01 -16.86
N LEU A 139 1.03 -0.19 -15.79
CA LEU A 139 0.61 0.88 -14.88
C LEU A 139 1.75 1.39 -13.98
N GLY A 140 2.86 0.66 -13.87
CA GLY A 140 3.98 1.02 -12.99
C GLY A 140 3.79 0.56 -11.55
N CYS A 141 2.90 -0.39 -11.30
CA CYS A 141 2.74 -1.06 -10.01
C CYS A 141 3.98 -1.90 -9.67
N HIS A 142 4.20 -2.17 -8.39
CA HIS A 142 5.28 -3.05 -7.94
C HIS A 142 4.84 -4.50 -7.72
N SER A 143 3.53 -4.76 -7.61
CA SER A 143 2.98 -6.08 -7.28
C SER A 143 1.61 -6.31 -7.89
N ILE A 144 1.21 -7.58 -7.96
CA ILE A 144 -0.18 -7.99 -7.90
C ILE A 144 -0.45 -8.68 -6.56
N ARG A 145 -1.63 -8.46 -5.96
CA ARG A 145 -2.10 -9.21 -4.79
C ARG A 145 -3.00 -10.34 -5.27
N VAL A 146 -2.78 -11.53 -4.75
CA VAL A 146 -3.53 -12.74 -5.10
C VAL A 146 -3.97 -13.48 -3.83
N ASN A 147 -4.85 -14.47 -4.00
CA ASN A 147 -5.32 -15.35 -2.94
C ASN A 147 -4.59 -16.71 -3.02
N ALA A 148 -4.25 -17.31 -1.86
CA ALA A 148 -3.69 -18.66 -1.77
C ALA A 148 -4.77 -19.71 -1.53
N GLN A 149 -5.91 -19.57 -2.20
CA GLN A 149 -7.04 -20.48 -2.05
C GLN A 149 -6.68 -21.91 -2.47
N SER A 150 -7.01 -22.89 -1.63
CA SER A 150 -6.74 -24.31 -1.83
C SER A 150 -7.79 -25.20 -1.14
N SER A 151 -7.64 -26.51 -1.22
CA SER A 151 -8.50 -27.50 -0.59
C SER A 151 -7.71 -28.76 -0.22
N GLY A 152 -8.25 -29.60 0.68
CA GLY A 152 -7.61 -30.79 1.19
C GLY A 152 -7.05 -30.61 2.60
N SER A 153 -6.12 -31.46 3.00
CA SER A 153 -5.44 -31.37 4.30
C SER A 153 -4.53 -30.14 4.39
N TYR A 154 -4.13 -29.78 5.61
CA TYR A 154 -3.28 -28.63 5.87
C TYR A 154 -1.99 -28.66 5.02
N ASP A 155 -1.28 -29.80 4.99
CA ASP A 155 -0.01 -29.91 4.26
C ASP A 155 -0.22 -29.97 2.73
N GLU A 156 -1.26 -30.66 2.24
CA GLU A 156 -1.59 -30.65 0.82
C GLU A 156 -1.89 -29.24 0.31
N GLN A 157 -2.62 -28.44 1.10
CA GLN A 157 -2.88 -27.05 0.73
C GLN A 157 -1.62 -26.20 0.69
N VAL A 158 -0.65 -26.41 1.64
CA VAL A 158 0.67 -25.74 1.58
C VAL A 158 1.38 -26.09 0.27
N ASP A 159 1.39 -27.37 -0.10
CA ASP A 159 2.11 -27.84 -1.28
C ASP A 159 1.52 -27.27 -2.58
N ARG A 160 0.22 -27.33 -2.70
CA ARG A 160 -0.52 -26.85 -3.88
C ARG A 160 -0.45 -25.32 -4.02
N ALA A 161 -0.66 -24.59 -2.92
CA ALA A 161 -0.55 -23.14 -2.94
C ALA A 161 0.89 -22.69 -3.29
N ALA A 162 1.89 -23.35 -2.72
CA ALA A 162 3.29 -23.06 -3.05
C ALA A 162 3.65 -23.34 -4.50
N ASP A 163 3.10 -24.42 -5.11
CA ASP A 163 3.31 -24.73 -6.54
C ASP A 163 2.75 -23.62 -7.44
N GLY A 164 1.46 -23.27 -7.28
CA GLY A 164 0.85 -22.23 -8.11
C GLY A 164 1.49 -20.86 -7.91
N LEU A 165 1.77 -20.47 -6.66
CA LEU A 165 2.44 -19.21 -6.35
C LEU A 165 3.87 -19.15 -6.91
N ARG A 166 4.62 -20.25 -6.89
CA ARG A 166 5.96 -20.33 -7.49
C ARG A 166 5.89 -20.04 -8.99
N LYS A 167 5.04 -20.77 -9.72
CA LYS A 167 4.86 -20.60 -11.18
C LYS A 167 4.47 -19.15 -11.53
N LEU A 168 3.53 -18.58 -10.80
CA LEU A 168 3.10 -17.20 -11.02
C LEU A 168 4.22 -16.21 -10.69
N THR A 169 4.96 -16.44 -9.60
CA THR A 169 6.07 -15.56 -9.19
C THR A 169 7.21 -15.59 -10.22
N GLU A 170 7.52 -16.75 -10.79
CA GLU A 170 8.52 -16.88 -11.87
C GLU A 170 8.11 -16.09 -13.12
N PHE A 171 6.82 -16.07 -13.44
CA PHE A 171 6.31 -15.20 -14.52
C PHE A 171 6.40 -13.72 -14.11
N GLY A 172 5.94 -13.35 -12.90
CA GLY A 172 6.02 -11.99 -12.38
C GLY A 172 7.46 -11.44 -12.36
N ALA A 173 8.43 -12.29 -12.02
CA ALA A 173 9.85 -11.91 -11.99
C ALA A 173 10.38 -11.44 -13.33
N LYS A 174 9.90 -12.02 -14.44
CA LYS A 174 10.28 -11.60 -15.81
C LYS A 174 9.77 -10.19 -16.15
N HIS A 175 8.77 -9.72 -15.43
CA HIS A 175 8.14 -8.40 -15.59
C HIS A 175 8.52 -7.41 -14.48
N ASP A 176 9.42 -7.77 -13.56
CA ASP A 176 9.73 -7.01 -12.34
C ASP A 176 8.53 -6.79 -11.40
N ILE A 177 7.51 -7.63 -11.47
CA ILE A 177 6.33 -7.61 -10.62
C ILE A 177 6.46 -8.66 -9.52
N SER A 178 6.15 -8.25 -8.28
CA SER A 178 6.03 -9.18 -7.15
C SER A 178 4.63 -9.78 -7.10
N VAL A 179 4.54 -11.03 -6.65
CA VAL A 179 3.28 -11.71 -6.37
C VAL A 179 3.14 -11.79 -4.86
N ILE A 180 2.14 -11.10 -4.32
CA ILE A 180 1.92 -11.02 -2.87
C ILE A 180 0.59 -11.62 -2.49
N VAL A 181 0.56 -12.31 -1.37
CA VAL A 181 -0.63 -13.00 -0.88
C VAL A 181 -1.22 -12.27 0.32
N GLU A 182 -2.51 -12.00 0.25
CA GLU A 182 -3.27 -11.52 1.40
C GLU A 182 -3.77 -12.71 2.25
N ASN A 183 -3.78 -12.55 3.56
CA ASN A 183 -4.54 -13.42 4.44
C ASN A 183 -6.03 -13.15 4.23
N HIS A 184 -6.70 -13.98 3.41
CA HIS A 184 -8.06 -13.72 2.91
C HIS A 184 -8.94 -14.97 2.94
N GLY A 185 -9.31 -15.42 4.14
CA GLY A 185 -10.19 -16.56 4.38
C GLY A 185 -9.52 -17.93 4.28
N GLY A 186 -10.14 -18.93 4.88
CA GLY A 186 -9.61 -20.28 4.93
C GLY A 186 -8.24 -20.33 5.62
N LEU A 187 -7.41 -21.31 5.26
CA LEU A 187 -6.07 -21.45 5.85
C LEU A 187 -5.15 -20.26 5.55
N SER A 188 -5.40 -19.45 4.52
CA SER A 188 -4.60 -18.22 4.30
C SER A 188 -4.78 -17.19 5.43
N SER A 189 -5.89 -17.26 6.18
CA SER A 189 -6.10 -16.47 7.40
C SER A 189 -5.38 -16.99 8.64
N ASN A 190 -4.67 -18.13 8.54
CA ASN A 190 -3.76 -18.63 9.56
C ASN A 190 -2.33 -18.18 9.20
N GLY A 191 -1.76 -17.26 9.99
CA GLY A 191 -0.46 -16.67 9.70
C GLY A 191 0.67 -17.68 9.61
N GLU A 192 0.67 -18.71 10.49
CA GLU A 192 1.66 -19.78 10.46
C GLU A 192 1.60 -20.60 9.16
N TRP A 193 0.36 -20.92 8.71
CA TRP A 193 0.16 -21.63 7.45
C TRP A 193 0.68 -20.80 6.26
N LEU A 194 0.30 -19.54 6.17
CA LEU A 194 0.71 -18.70 5.05
C LEU A 194 2.22 -18.43 5.07
N ALA A 195 2.81 -18.24 6.25
CA ALA A 195 4.26 -18.11 6.39
C ALA A 195 4.99 -19.40 5.94
N LYS A 196 4.41 -20.59 6.21
CA LYS A 196 4.93 -21.88 5.72
C LYS A 196 4.87 -21.96 4.20
N VAL A 197 3.79 -21.50 3.58
CA VAL A 197 3.68 -21.39 2.12
C VAL A 197 4.76 -20.46 1.56
N MET A 198 4.95 -19.27 2.13
CA MET A 198 5.99 -18.31 1.68
C MET A 198 7.40 -18.93 1.75
N LYS A 199 7.73 -19.59 2.85
CA LYS A 199 9.02 -20.30 3.00
C LYS A 199 9.19 -21.39 1.95
N LYS A 200 8.13 -22.13 1.64
CA LYS A 200 8.15 -23.19 0.64
C LYS A 200 8.30 -22.66 -0.77
N VAL A 201 7.68 -21.54 -1.11
CA VAL A 201 7.91 -20.83 -2.41
C VAL A 201 9.37 -20.39 -2.50
N GLY A 202 9.90 -19.71 -1.49
CA GLY A 202 11.32 -19.36 -1.36
C GLY A 202 11.84 -18.42 -2.46
N LEU A 203 10.99 -17.66 -3.13
CA LEU A 203 11.36 -16.72 -4.20
C LEU A 203 11.31 -15.28 -3.69
N PRO A 204 12.31 -14.42 -4.00
CA PRO A 204 12.37 -13.05 -3.47
C PRO A 204 11.18 -12.17 -3.86
N ARG A 205 10.55 -12.45 -5.02
CA ARG A 205 9.38 -11.70 -5.49
C ARG A 205 8.05 -12.28 -5.05
N CYS A 206 8.04 -13.41 -4.33
CA CYS A 206 6.87 -13.88 -3.58
C CYS A 206 6.86 -13.22 -2.21
N GLY A 207 5.69 -12.77 -1.76
CA GLY A 207 5.58 -12.13 -0.44
C GLY A 207 4.16 -12.09 0.06
N THR A 208 3.92 -11.30 1.10
CA THR A 208 2.59 -11.13 1.69
C THR A 208 2.12 -9.68 1.62
N LEU A 209 0.81 -9.51 1.73
CA LEU A 209 0.10 -8.30 2.07
C LEU A 209 -0.66 -8.62 3.36
N PRO A 210 -0.06 -8.45 4.56
CA PRO A 210 -0.77 -8.66 5.81
C PRO A 210 -1.94 -7.71 5.95
N ASP A 211 -3.15 -8.27 6.02
CA ASP A 211 -4.39 -7.55 6.29
C ASP A 211 -4.73 -7.63 7.80
N PHE A 212 -5.15 -6.50 8.39
CA PHE A 212 -5.38 -6.40 9.84
C PHE A 212 -6.67 -7.07 10.31
N GLY A 213 -7.61 -7.36 9.39
CA GLY A 213 -8.95 -7.86 9.72
C GLY A 213 -9.21 -9.31 9.34
N ASN A 214 -8.58 -9.81 8.27
CA ASN A 214 -8.92 -11.08 7.61
C ASN A 214 -8.30 -12.31 8.31
N PHE A 215 -8.69 -12.57 9.56
CA PHE A 215 -8.17 -13.68 10.38
C PHE A 215 -9.20 -14.76 10.68
N ARG A 216 -10.29 -14.84 9.90
CA ARG A 216 -11.27 -15.93 10.02
C ARG A 216 -10.84 -17.12 9.17
N VAL A 217 -10.37 -18.19 9.84
CA VAL A 217 -9.94 -19.45 9.20
C VAL A 217 -11.15 -20.31 8.81
N SER A 218 -12.15 -20.38 9.69
CA SER A 218 -13.40 -21.09 9.44
C SER A 218 -14.58 -20.39 10.11
N LYS A 219 -15.77 -20.96 10.01
CA LYS A 219 -16.96 -20.43 10.69
C LYS A 219 -16.74 -20.29 12.21
N ASP A 220 -16.00 -21.24 12.80
CA ASP A 220 -15.85 -21.39 14.24
C ASP A 220 -14.41 -21.06 14.71
N GLU A 221 -13.51 -20.67 13.80
CA GLU A 221 -12.09 -20.44 14.11
C GLU A 221 -11.63 -19.04 13.65
N MET A 222 -11.19 -18.26 14.62
CA MET A 222 -10.50 -16.99 14.41
C MET A 222 -9.03 -17.14 14.82
N TYR A 223 -8.13 -16.76 13.94
CA TYR A 223 -6.70 -16.70 14.27
C TYR A 223 -6.38 -15.37 14.98
N ASP A 224 -5.42 -15.37 15.90
CA ASP A 224 -4.99 -14.12 16.55
C ASP A 224 -4.34 -13.20 15.51
N ARG A 225 -4.92 -12.02 15.30
CA ARG A 225 -4.51 -11.07 14.26
C ARG A 225 -3.10 -10.50 14.50
N TYR A 226 -2.73 -10.28 15.75
CA TYR A 226 -1.42 -9.73 16.09
C TYR A 226 -0.32 -10.79 15.89
N LYS A 227 -0.59 -12.03 16.29
CA LYS A 227 0.26 -13.16 16.00
C LYS A 227 0.39 -13.36 14.49
N GLY A 228 -0.72 -13.38 13.77
CA GLY A 228 -0.74 -13.58 12.33
C GLY A 228 0.03 -12.51 11.56
N VAL A 229 -0.18 -11.23 11.87
CA VAL A 229 0.61 -10.16 11.24
C VAL A 229 2.09 -10.30 11.58
N THR A 230 2.44 -10.62 12.84
CA THR A 230 3.85 -10.85 13.22
C THR A 230 4.50 -11.96 12.39
N GLU A 231 3.78 -13.04 12.09
CA GLU A 231 4.25 -14.17 11.29
C GLU A 231 4.40 -13.84 9.80
N LEU A 232 3.55 -12.93 9.29
CA LEU A 232 3.52 -12.54 7.88
C LEU A 232 4.48 -11.40 7.53
N MET A 233 4.76 -10.50 8.48
CA MET A 233 5.61 -9.33 8.24
C MET A 233 7.01 -9.64 7.68
N PRO A 234 7.70 -10.75 8.00
CA PRO A 234 8.98 -11.08 7.37
C PRO A 234 8.93 -11.24 5.84
N PHE A 235 7.74 -11.42 5.27
CA PHE A 235 7.51 -11.58 3.84
C PHE A 235 6.77 -10.38 3.23
N ALA A 236 6.39 -9.39 4.02
CA ALA A 236 5.52 -8.30 3.61
C ALA A 236 6.15 -7.39 2.54
N LYS A 237 5.37 -7.07 1.52
CA LYS A 237 5.72 -6.08 0.47
C LYS A 237 4.67 -4.96 0.38
N ALA A 238 3.54 -5.13 1.02
CA ALA A 238 2.48 -4.16 1.25
C ALA A 238 1.77 -4.53 2.54
N VAL A 239 0.91 -3.65 3.07
CA VAL A 239 0.13 -3.87 4.30
C VAL A 239 -1.26 -3.29 4.10
N SER A 240 -2.32 -4.03 4.45
CA SER A 240 -3.71 -3.56 4.42
C SER A 240 -4.22 -3.23 5.83
N ALA A 241 -4.53 -1.95 6.03
CA ALA A 241 -5.20 -1.45 7.24
C ALA A 241 -6.72 -1.63 7.12
N LYS A 242 -7.18 -2.88 7.09
CA LYS A 242 -8.60 -3.22 7.09
C LYS A 242 -9.29 -2.62 8.30
N SER A 243 -10.37 -1.91 8.07
CA SER A 243 -11.18 -1.30 9.11
C SER A 243 -12.68 -1.52 8.87
N HIS A 244 -13.46 -1.58 9.94
CA HIS A 244 -14.89 -1.73 9.88
C HIS A 244 -15.59 -0.58 10.64
N ASP A 245 -15.73 -0.69 11.93
CA ASP A 245 -16.45 0.26 12.75
C ASP A 245 -15.53 0.99 13.72
N PHE A 246 -15.95 2.19 14.13
CA PHE A 246 -15.18 3.03 15.04
C PHE A 246 -16.01 3.35 16.30
N ASN A 247 -15.33 3.47 17.44
CA ASN A 247 -15.90 3.98 18.67
C ASN A 247 -15.89 5.53 18.69
N ASP A 248 -16.47 6.13 19.75
CA ASP A 248 -16.56 7.57 19.90
C ASP A 248 -15.18 8.27 20.01
N ALA A 249 -14.13 7.55 20.42
CA ALA A 249 -12.77 8.05 20.45
C ALA A 249 -12.08 7.99 19.08
N GLY A 250 -12.72 7.38 18.09
CA GLY A 250 -12.20 7.18 16.74
C GLY A 250 -11.20 6.04 16.65
N ASP A 251 -11.26 5.06 17.55
CA ASP A 251 -10.52 3.82 17.45
C ASP A 251 -11.32 2.77 16.69
N GLU A 252 -10.64 1.96 15.89
CA GLU A 252 -11.26 0.80 15.24
C GLU A 252 -11.65 -0.25 16.30
N THR A 253 -12.85 -0.80 16.18
CA THR A 253 -13.45 -1.59 17.28
C THR A 253 -12.91 -3.00 17.41
N ASN A 254 -12.30 -3.55 16.37
CA ASN A 254 -11.78 -4.93 16.34
C ASN A 254 -10.25 -4.99 16.47
N THR A 255 -9.55 -3.91 16.07
CA THR A 255 -8.08 -3.89 15.95
C THR A 255 -7.50 -2.69 16.68
N ASP A 256 -6.62 -2.92 17.64
CA ASP A 256 -5.79 -1.87 18.22
C ASP A 256 -4.69 -1.50 17.20
N TYR A 257 -4.88 -0.37 16.53
CA TYR A 257 -3.99 0.11 15.48
C TYR A 257 -2.61 0.53 16.01
N SER A 258 -2.53 1.07 17.23
CA SER A 258 -1.25 1.42 17.85
C SER A 258 -0.41 0.16 18.11
N LYS A 259 -1.02 -0.92 18.62
CA LYS A 259 -0.37 -2.21 18.79
C LYS A 259 0.01 -2.84 17.46
N MET A 260 -0.89 -2.79 16.47
CA MET A 260 -0.67 -3.38 15.15
C MET A 260 0.48 -2.68 14.41
N MET A 261 0.49 -1.35 14.38
CA MET A 261 1.55 -0.60 13.71
C MET A 261 2.92 -0.73 14.40
N LYS A 262 2.96 -0.94 15.72
CA LYS A 262 4.22 -1.31 16.40
C LYS A 262 4.79 -2.61 15.87
N ILE A 263 3.95 -3.63 15.60
CA ILE A 263 4.39 -4.90 14.98
C ILE A 263 4.93 -4.66 13.59
N VAL A 264 4.20 -3.89 12.77
CA VAL A 264 4.59 -3.57 11.38
C VAL A 264 5.94 -2.86 11.35
N LEU A 265 6.11 -1.81 12.16
CA LEU A 265 7.35 -1.02 12.20
C LEU A 265 8.53 -1.81 12.82
N ALA A 266 8.29 -2.63 13.85
CA ALA A 266 9.32 -3.48 14.46
C ALA A 266 9.88 -4.52 13.47
N ALA A 267 9.11 -4.91 12.46
CA ALA A 267 9.58 -5.75 11.35
C ALA A 267 10.40 -4.99 10.29
N GLY A 268 10.62 -3.69 10.48
CA GLY A 268 11.37 -2.83 9.54
C GLY A 268 10.57 -2.38 8.32
N TYR A 269 9.24 -2.49 8.33
CA TYR A 269 8.40 -2.05 7.23
C TYR A 269 8.08 -0.55 7.35
N HIS A 270 8.46 0.21 6.33
CA HIS A 270 8.27 1.67 6.24
C HIS A 270 7.64 2.08 4.90
N GLY A 271 6.91 1.16 4.27
CA GLY A 271 6.21 1.40 3.00
C GLY A 271 4.81 1.96 3.18
N TYR A 272 3.96 1.70 2.20
CA TYR A 272 2.57 2.12 2.22
C TYR A 272 1.70 1.20 3.08
N VAL A 273 0.78 1.81 3.84
CA VAL A 273 -0.27 1.14 4.61
C VAL A 273 -1.60 1.50 3.95
N GLY A 274 -2.21 0.54 3.29
CA GLY A 274 -3.42 0.72 2.48
C GLY A 274 -4.67 0.79 3.34
N ILE A 275 -5.43 1.87 3.24
CA ILE A 275 -6.77 1.95 3.84
C ILE A 275 -7.69 1.02 3.06
N GLU A 276 -8.33 0.09 3.77
CA GLU A 276 -9.38 -0.76 3.23
C GLU A 276 -10.56 -0.81 4.19
N TYR A 277 -11.54 0.07 3.94
CA TYR A 277 -12.74 0.18 4.75
C TYR A 277 -13.87 -0.71 4.24
N GLU A 278 -14.41 -1.55 5.12
CA GLU A 278 -15.54 -2.45 4.85
C GLU A 278 -16.68 -2.33 5.88
N GLY A 279 -16.66 -1.31 6.73
CA GLY A 279 -17.67 -1.12 7.75
C GLY A 279 -19.06 -0.82 7.21
N GLY A 280 -20.06 -1.07 8.04
CA GLY A 280 -21.46 -0.86 7.71
C GLY A 280 -22.13 0.32 8.39
N LYS A 281 -21.53 0.89 9.44
CA LYS A 281 -22.12 1.99 10.20
C LYS A 281 -21.87 3.36 9.58
N LEU A 282 -20.71 3.55 8.99
CA LEU A 282 -20.36 4.77 8.28
C LEU A 282 -20.53 4.56 6.77
N SER A 283 -20.74 5.64 6.04
CA SER A 283 -20.58 5.63 4.60
C SER A 283 -19.12 5.36 4.20
N GLU A 284 -18.87 4.88 2.98
CA GLU A 284 -17.50 4.64 2.50
C GLU A 284 -16.60 5.90 2.62
N PRO A 285 -17.05 7.11 2.22
CA PRO A 285 -16.27 8.32 2.41
C PRO A 285 -15.96 8.64 3.88
N GLU A 286 -16.90 8.43 4.80
CA GLU A 286 -16.70 8.67 6.22
C GLU A 286 -15.74 7.63 6.82
N GLY A 287 -15.89 6.35 6.45
CA GLY A 287 -15.03 5.26 6.92
C GLY A 287 -13.58 5.42 6.45
N ILE A 288 -13.37 5.82 5.19
CA ILE A 288 -12.03 6.13 4.67
C ILE A 288 -11.39 7.27 5.47
N ARG A 289 -12.13 8.35 5.73
CA ARG A 289 -11.62 9.47 6.54
C ARG A 289 -11.34 9.08 7.99
N ALA A 290 -12.19 8.24 8.58
CA ALA A 290 -11.99 7.74 9.94
C ALA A 290 -10.72 6.87 10.03
N THR A 291 -10.51 5.95 9.08
CA THR A 291 -9.31 5.12 9.02
C THR A 291 -8.06 5.96 8.80
N LYS A 292 -8.12 6.93 7.88
CA LYS A 292 -7.00 7.86 7.63
C LYS A 292 -6.63 8.64 8.89
N LYS A 293 -7.62 9.22 9.57
CA LYS A 293 -7.42 9.98 10.83
C LYS A 293 -6.81 9.10 11.92
N LEU A 294 -7.24 7.84 12.03
CA LEU A 294 -6.67 6.88 12.96
C LEU A 294 -5.20 6.58 12.65
N LEU A 295 -4.87 6.30 11.38
CA LEU A 295 -3.49 6.06 10.96
C LEU A 295 -2.58 7.28 11.17
N GLU A 296 -3.07 8.50 10.88
CA GLU A 296 -2.34 9.75 11.13
C GLU A 296 -2.08 9.98 12.63
N ARG A 297 -3.06 9.68 13.48
CA ARG A 297 -2.91 9.74 14.94
C ARG A 297 -1.85 8.76 15.43
N VAL A 298 -1.93 7.51 15.00
CA VAL A 298 -0.95 6.45 15.34
C VAL A 298 0.44 6.81 14.84
N HIS A 299 0.56 7.36 13.62
CA HIS A 299 1.84 7.85 13.08
C HIS A 299 2.43 8.93 13.99
N ALA A 300 1.62 9.92 14.40
CA ALA A 300 2.09 11.00 15.27
C ALA A 300 2.48 10.51 16.67
N GLU A 301 1.79 9.52 17.22
CA GLU A 301 2.11 8.89 18.51
C GLU A 301 3.46 8.15 18.44
N LEU A 302 3.64 7.30 17.42
CA LEU A 302 4.84 6.46 17.26
C LEU A 302 6.07 7.25 16.81
N SER A 303 5.89 8.46 16.24
CA SER A 303 7.01 9.35 15.86
C SER A 303 7.65 10.05 17.05
N LYS A 304 7.04 10.02 18.24
CA LYS A 304 7.54 10.68 19.47
C LYS A 304 8.37 9.75 20.36
N GLY A 305 8.33 8.45 20.11
CA GLY A 305 9.09 7.43 20.84
C GLY A 305 10.27 6.94 20.06
#